data_40a29e1c9c25bf39a79c34a726e8ad76
#
_entry.id   40a29e1c9c25bf39a79c34a726e8ad76
#
_cell.length_a   1.000
_cell.length_b   1.000
_cell.length_c   1.000
_cell.angle_alpha   90.00
_cell.angle_beta   90.00
_cell.angle_gamma   90.00
#
_symmetry.space_group_name_H-M   'P 1'
#
loop_
_entity.id
_entity.type
_entity.pdbx_description
1 polymer ?
#
loop_
_entity_poly.entity_id
_entity_poly.type
_entity_poly.pdbx_seq_one_letter_code
_entity_poly.pdbx_strand_id
1 'polypeptide(L)'
;ACAAPFVMHASTGVDRAALTLKLLMASWTELLEDCVAAADLQLAAAKFRGHLAHGSQTTGQRAERRAQLRGLGLPDQHDQDCLQTLETLRASDLLAAAQRHLQRPQLSLCGPPDTLAALERQWMQDPLTRTPG
;
A
#
# COMPACT_ATOMS: atom_id res chain seq x y z
N ALA A 1 2.16 -16.55 9.87
CA ALA A 1 2.26 -15.66 8.71
C ALA A 1 2.55 -14.24 9.23
N CYS A 2 3.65 -13.62 8.79
CA CYS A 2 3.89 -12.22 9.09
C CYS A 2 2.94 -11.37 8.23
N ALA A 3 2.16 -10.49 8.86
CA ALA A 3 1.37 -9.51 8.13
C ALA A 3 2.33 -8.51 7.47
N ALA A 4 2.22 -8.33 6.16
CA ALA A 4 2.97 -7.30 5.46
C ALA A 4 2.32 -5.94 5.73
N PRO A 5 3.08 -4.88 6.10
CA PRO A 5 2.51 -3.56 6.27
C PRO A 5 2.15 -2.96 4.92
N PHE A 6 1.00 -2.25 4.86
CA PHE A 6 0.71 -1.34 3.78
C PHE A 6 1.26 0.04 4.16
N VAL A 7 2.12 0.63 3.34
CA VAL A 7 2.81 1.88 3.66
C VAL A 7 2.65 2.86 2.51
N MET A 8 2.18 4.07 2.83
CA MET A 8 2.28 5.24 1.96
C MET A 8 3.43 6.10 2.47
N HIS A 9 4.37 6.44 1.60
CA HIS A 9 5.56 7.20 1.94
C HIS A 9 5.70 8.42 1.03
N ALA A 10 6.07 9.56 1.61
CA ALA A 10 6.43 10.75 0.87
C ALA A 10 7.61 11.48 1.52
N SER A 11 8.47 12.07 0.69
CA SER A 11 9.52 13.00 1.11
C SER A 11 9.26 14.35 0.48
N THR A 12 9.37 15.42 1.27
CA THR A 12 9.05 16.78 0.82
C THR A 12 9.87 17.83 1.57
N GLY A 13 9.96 19.05 1.03
CA GLY A 13 10.49 20.20 1.77
C GLY A 13 9.53 20.67 2.86
N VAL A 14 10.07 21.39 3.85
CA VAL A 14 9.33 21.92 5.01
C VAL A 14 8.14 22.79 4.58
N ASP A 15 8.33 23.59 3.54
CA ASP A 15 7.34 24.50 2.95
C ASP A 15 6.08 23.79 2.41
N ARG A 16 6.23 22.55 2.02
CA ARG A 16 5.14 21.72 1.44
C ARG A 16 4.67 20.61 2.36
N ALA A 17 5.27 20.46 3.54
CA ALA A 17 5.03 19.32 4.42
C ALA A 17 3.54 19.18 4.82
N ALA A 18 2.89 20.28 5.17
CA ALA A 18 1.47 20.29 5.55
C ALA A 18 0.55 19.88 4.38
N LEU A 19 0.83 20.36 3.17
CA LEU A 19 0.09 19.99 1.98
C LEU A 19 0.30 18.51 1.63
N THR A 20 1.54 18.02 1.72
CA THR A 20 1.87 16.63 1.46
C THR A 20 1.14 15.70 2.43
N LEU A 21 1.13 16.01 3.72
CA LEU A 21 0.38 15.23 4.70
C LEU A 21 -1.12 15.23 4.38
N LYS A 22 -1.69 16.40 4.07
CA LYS A 22 -3.11 16.51 3.67
C LYS A 22 -3.43 15.61 2.47
N LEU A 23 -2.58 15.59 1.44
CA LEU A 23 -2.79 14.76 0.26
C LEU A 23 -2.67 13.27 0.58
N LEU A 24 -1.72 12.86 1.42
CA LEU A 24 -1.61 11.47 1.86
C LEU A 24 -2.86 11.02 2.62
N MET A 25 -3.39 11.86 3.51
CA MET A 25 -4.60 11.57 4.28
C MET A 25 -5.82 11.49 3.36
N ALA A 26 -5.96 12.40 2.41
CA ALA A 26 -7.03 12.37 1.41
C ALA A 26 -6.99 11.09 0.57
N SER A 27 -5.80 10.70 0.07
CA SER A 27 -5.64 9.45 -0.69
C SER A 27 -5.92 8.21 0.15
N TRP A 28 -5.61 8.26 1.45
CA TRP A 28 -5.95 7.16 2.36
C TRP A 28 -7.46 7.04 2.56
N THR A 29 -8.15 8.17 2.76
CA THR A 29 -9.62 8.21 2.87
C THR A 29 -10.29 7.69 1.61
N GLU A 30 -9.82 8.11 0.44
CA GLU A 30 -10.32 7.64 -0.85
C GLU A 30 -10.23 6.11 -0.99
N LEU A 31 -9.13 5.50 -0.52
CA LEU A 31 -9.00 4.03 -0.50
C LEU A 31 -10.04 3.33 0.39
N LEU A 32 -10.57 4.00 1.41
CA LEU A 32 -11.55 3.44 2.34
C LEU A 32 -13.00 3.69 1.91
N GLU A 33 -13.23 4.69 1.10
CA GLU A 33 -14.58 5.15 0.74
C GLU A 33 -14.95 4.78 -0.69
N ASP A 34 -14.00 4.83 -1.61
CA ASP A 34 -14.25 4.69 -3.04
C ASP A 34 -13.65 3.42 -3.65
N CYS A 35 -14.35 2.87 -4.63
CA CYS A 35 -13.79 1.84 -5.49
C CYS A 35 -12.77 2.46 -6.45
N VAL A 36 -11.60 1.84 -6.57
CA VAL A 36 -10.62 2.22 -7.60
C VAL A 36 -11.22 2.12 -9.00
N ALA A 37 -10.85 3.04 -9.89
CA ALA A 37 -11.32 3.02 -11.26
C ALA A 37 -10.85 1.72 -11.97
N ALA A 38 -11.67 1.19 -12.87
CA ALA A 38 -11.33 -0.03 -13.60
C ALA A 38 -10.02 0.09 -14.39
N ALA A 39 -9.72 1.29 -14.92
CA ALA A 39 -8.48 1.56 -15.62
C ALA A 39 -7.25 1.47 -14.69
N ASP A 40 -7.36 1.96 -13.47
CA ASP A 40 -6.27 1.91 -12.48
C ASP A 40 -6.03 0.49 -11.99
N LEU A 41 -7.09 -0.29 -11.80
CA LEU A 41 -6.98 -1.71 -11.48
C LEU A 41 -6.27 -2.49 -12.60
N GLN A 42 -6.64 -2.24 -13.86
CA GLN A 42 -5.98 -2.85 -15.01
C GLN A 42 -4.51 -2.46 -15.11
N LEU A 43 -4.19 -1.18 -14.90
CA LEU A 43 -2.82 -0.69 -14.89
C LEU A 43 -2.00 -1.34 -13.77
N ALA A 44 -2.54 -1.45 -12.57
CA ALA A 44 -1.89 -2.09 -11.44
C ALA A 44 -1.63 -3.59 -11.73
N ALA A 45 -2.61 -4.28 -12.28
CA ALA A 45 -2.47 -5.69 -12.69
C ALA A 45 -1.39 -5.87 -13.77
N ALA A 46 -1.36 -4.99 -14.77
CA ALA A 46 -0.33 -5.01 -15.81
C ALA A 46 1.09 -4.77 -15.24
N LYS A 47 1.24 -3.81 -14.33
CA LYS A 47 2.50 -3.55 -13.62
C LYS A 47 2.96 -4.74 -12.79
N PHE A 48 2.04 -5.38 -12.07
CA PHE A 48 2.36 -6.57 -11.28
C PHE A 48 2.84 -7.74 -12.16
N ARG A 49 2.15 -8.02 -13.27
CA ARG A 49 2.58 -9.04 -14.26
C ARG A 49 3.97 -8.72 -14.81
N GLY A 50 4.21 -7.47 -15.20
CA GLY A 50 5.50 -7.01 -15.69
C GLY A 50 6.62 -7.17 -14.66
N HIS A 51 6.35 -6.85 -13.40
CA HIS A 51 7.31 -7.00 -12.31
C HIS A 51 7.70 -8.46 -12.07
N LEU A 52 6.72 -9.37 -12.02
CA LEU A 52 6.99 -10.81 -11.89
C LEU A 52 7.75 -11.38 -13.08
N ALA A 53 7.39 -10.98 -14.32
CA ALA A 53 8.09 -11.41 -15.52
C ALA A 53 9.55 -10.94 -15.52
N HIS A 54 9.79 -9.67 -15.15
CA HIS A 54 11.15 -9.13 -15.05
C HIS A 54 11.97 -9.82 -13.96
N GLY A 55 11.38 -10.08 -12.79
CA GLY A 55 12.04 -10.76 -11.66
C GLY A 55 12.31 -12.25 -11.88
N SER A 56 11.86 -12.84 -13.00
CA SER A 56 12.02 -14.26 -13.32
C SER A 56 12.85 -14.54 -14.60
N GLN A 57 13.53 -13.54 -15.15
CA GLN A 57 14.26 -13.66 -16.42
C GLN A 57 15.47 -14.56 -16.36
N THR A 58 16.18 -14.58 -15.24
CA THR A 58 17.39 -15.40 -15.09
C THR A 58 17.17 -16.58 -14.14
N THR A 59 18.03 -17.60 -14.26
CA THR A 59 18.01 -18.74 -13.34
C THR A 59 18.31 -18.33 -11.90
N GLY A 60 19.21 -17.36 -11.71
CA GLY A 60 19.52 -16.79 -10.39
C GLY A 60 18.30 -16.13 -9.75
N GLN A 61 17.63 -15.24 -10.47
CA GLN A 61 16.40 -14.59 -9.99
C GLN A 61 15.29 -15.58 -9.64
N ARG A 62 15.11 -16.63 -10.45
CA ARG A 62 14.13 -17.69 -10.15
C ARG A 62 14.51 -18.48 -8.90
N ALA A 63 15.77 -18.77 -8.70
CA ALA A 63 16.25 -19.48 -7.51
C ALA A 63 16.06 -18.61 -6.24
N GLU A 64 16.44 -17.34 -6.33
CA GLU A 64 16.25 -16.37 -5.25
C GLU A 64 14.75 -16.22 -4.88
N ARG A 65 13.89 -16.06 -5.88
CA ARG A 65 12.43 -15.97 -5.65
C ARG A 65 11.88 -17.20 -4.95
N ARG A 66 12.28 -18.40 -5.38
CA ARG A 66 11.87 -19.64 -4.70
C ARG A 66 12.36 -19.72 -3.26
N ALA A 67 13.59 -19.30 -3.01
CA ALA A 67 14.13 -19.26 -1.65
C ALA A 67 13.31 -18.29 -0.76
N GLN A 68 12.95 -17.11 -1.29
CA GLN A 68 12.08 -16.15 -0.59
C GLN A 68 10.71 -16.74 -0.28
N LEU A 69 10.03 -17.34 -1.26
CA LEU A 69 8.71 -17.95 -1.04
C LEU A 69 8.78 -19.02 0.05
N ARG A 70 9.75 -19.90 0.01
CA ARG A 70 9.93 -20.94 1.03
C ARG A 70 10.28 -20.37 2.40
N GLY A 71 11.11 -19.33 2.46
CA GLY A 71 11.44 -18.63 3.70
C GLY A 71 10.20 -17.97 4.36
N LEU A 72 9.20 -17.60 3.55
CA LEU A 72 7.92 -17.06 4.01
C LEU A 72 6.86 -18.15 4.26
N GLY A 73 7.19 -19.44 4.02
CA GLY A 73 6.23 -20.54 4.14
C GLY A 73 5.17 -20.56 3.03
N LEU A 74 5.45 -19.93 1.87
CA LEU A 74 4.56 -19.88 0.73
C LEU A 74 4.88 -20.99 -0.27
N PRO A 75 3.88 -21.50 -1.02
CA PRO A 75 4.10 -22.53 -2.03
C PRO A 75 4.88 -21.99 -3.24
N ASP A 76 5.61 -22.86 -3.95
CA ASP A 76 6.41 -22.50 -5.12
C ASP A 76 5.56 -21.90 -6.26
N GLN A 77 4.27 -22.24 -6.34
CA GLN A 77 3.29 -21.71 -7.31
C GLN A 77 2.62 -20.40 -6.89
N HIS A 78 2.96 -19.83 -5.73
CA HIS A 78 2.29 -18.65 -5.18
C HIS A 78 2.15 -17.48 -6.17
N ASP A 79 3.20 -17.20 -6.94
CA ASP A 79 3.18 -16.11 -7.92
C ASP A 79 2.20 -16.39 -9.08
N GLN A 80 2.05 -17.64 -9.47
CA GLN A 80 1.07 -18.06 -10.49
C GLN A 80 -0.37 -17.96 -9.96
N ASP A 81 -0.58 -18.38 -8.71
CA ASP A 81 -1.88 -18.26 -8.05
C ASP A 81 -2.29 -16.78 -7.91
N CYS A 82 -1.33 -15.90 -7.59
CA CYS A 82 -1.57 -14.45 -7.58
C CYS A 82 -1.96 -13.91 -8.97
N LEU A 83 -1.28 -14.35 -10.04
CA LEU A 83 -1.62 -13.93 -11.41
C LEU A 83 -3.03 -14.38 -11.80
N GLN A 84 -3.43 -15.60 -11.46
CA GLN A 84 -4.80 -16.10 -11.71
C GLN A 84 -5.84 -15.30 -10.92
N THR A 85 -5.53 -14.99 -9.66
CA THR A 85 -6.42 -14.18 -8.81
C THR A 85 -6.64 -12.78 -9.40
N LEU A 86 -5.60 -12.16 -9.98
CA LEU A 86 -5.72 -10.85 -10.62
C LEU A 86 -6.72 -10.81 -11.78
N GLU A 87 -6.98 -11.94 -12.46
CA GLU A 87 -7.92 -11.99 -13.58
C GLU A 87 -9.39 -11.88 -13.12
N THR A 88 -9.65 -12.28 -11.89
CA THR A 88 -10.99 -12.26 -11.28
C THR A 88 -11.19 -11.14 -10.27
N LEU A 89 -10.12 -10.40 -9.93
CA LEU A 89 -10.15 -9.35 -8.92
C LEU A 89 -11.00 -8.16 -9.39
N ARG A 90 -11.93 -7.73 -8.54
CA ARG A 90 -12.80 -6.59 -8.76
C ARG A 90 -12.43 -5.42 -7.85
N ALA A 91 -12.77 -4.21 -8.27
CA ALA A 91 -12.55 -3.01 -7.46
C ALA A 91 -13.24 -3.08 -6.08
N SER A 92 -14.42 -3.71 -6.02
CA SER A 92 -15.13 -3.97 -4.77
C SER A 92 -14.36 -4.87 -3.79
N ASP A 93 -13.55 -5.80 -4.30
CA ASP A 93 -12.77 -6.71 -3.46
C ASP A 93 -11.61 -5.94 -2.79
N LEU A 94 -11.03 -4.97 -3.52
CA LEU A 94 -10.01 -4.06 -2.98
C LEU A 94 -10.59 -3.13 -1.93
N LEU A 95 -11.76 -2.54 -2.18
CA LEU A 95 -12.44 -1.68 -1.20
C LEU A 95 -12.76 -2.46 0.09
N ALA A 96 -13.30 -3.67 -0.04
CA ALA A 96 -13.58 -4.51 1.12
C ALA A 96 -12.30 -4.88 1.91
N ALA A 97 -11.19 -5.14 1.21
CA ALA A 97 -9.91 -5.39 1.85
C ALA A 97 -9.36 -4.13 2.56
N ALA A 98 -9.45 -2.95 1.92
CA ALA A 98 -9.06 -1.69 2.52
C ALA A 98 -9.87 -1.40 3.79
N GLN A 99 -11.19 -1.49 3.72
CA GLN A 99 -12.09 -1.29 4.85
C GLN A 99 -11.83 -2.28 6.00
N ARG A 100 -11.38 -3.48 5.70
CA ARG A 100 -11.06 -4.49 6.72
C ARG A 100 -9.71 -4.27 7.38
N HIS A 101 -8.72 -3.79 6.65
CA HIS A 101 -7.31 -3.82 7.09
C HIS A 101 -6.66 -2.46 7.26
N LEU A 102 -7.19 -1.39 6.67
CA LEU A 102 -6.55 -0.08 6.63
C LEU A 102 -7.26 1.01 7.47
N GLN A 103 -8.20 0.64 8.33
CA GLN A 103 -9.03 1.60 9.07
C GLN A 103 -8.30 2.47 10.10
N ARG A 104 -7.12 2.04 10.57
CA ARG A 104 -6.36 2.75 11.60
C ARG A 104 -4.92 2.94 11.15
N PRO A 105 -4.67 3.95 10.30
CA PRO A 105 -3.31 4.24 9.88
C PRO A 105 -2.48 4.78 11.04
N GLN A 106 -1.18 4.51 10.99
CA GLN A 106 -0.19 5.06 11.90
C GLN A 106 0.70 6.04 11.14
N LEU A 107 0.98 7.18 11.75
CA LEU A 107 1.86 8.18 11.17
C LEU A 107 3.24 8.08 11.79
N SER A 108 4.28 8.05 10.95
CA SER A 108 5.67 8.24 11.35
C SER A 108 6.24 9.44 10.61
N LEU A 109 6.78 10.39 11.35
CA LEU A 109 7.33 11.63 10.84
C LEU A 109 8.81 11.75 11.17
N CYS A 110 9.59 12.28 10.22
CA CYS A 110 10.98 12.63 10.42
C CYS A 110 11.25 14.01 9.81
N GLY A 111 11.81 14.93 10.60
CA GLY A 111 12.09 16.29 10.14
C GLY A 111 12.39 17.29 11.30
N PRO A 112 12.41 18.60 11.01
CA PRO A 112 12.64 19.62 12.02
C PRO A 112 11.53 19.67 13.07
N PRO A 113 11.86 19.90 14.37
CA PRO A 113 10.90 19.82 15.48
C PRO A 113 9.63 20.67 15.31
N ASP A 114 9.77 21.91 14.87
CA ASP A 114 8.62 22.83 14.71
C ASP A 114 7.66 22.35 13.62
N THR A 115 8.22 21.81 12.53
CA THR A 115 7.42 21.20 11.45
C THR A 115 6.71 19.95 11.95
N LEU A 116 7.39 19.09 12.70
CA LEU A 116 6.79 17.87 13.25
C LEU A 116 5.62 18.20 14.17
N ALA A 117 5.78 19.19 15.07
CA ALA A 117 4.70 19.62 15.96
C ALA A 117 3.48 20.18 15.21
N ALA A 118 3.68 20.85 14.08
CA ALA A 118 2.58 21.33 13.24
C ALA A 118 1.85 20.18 12.54
N LEU A 119 2.60 19.23 11.98
CA LEU A 119 2.03 18.06 11.29
C LEU A 119 1.30 17.12 12.25
N GLU A 120 1.80 16.94 13.46
CA GLU A 120 1.14 16.17 14.51
C GLU A 120 -0.23 16.75 14.85
N ARG A 121 -0.31 18.08 15.05
CA ARG A 121 -1.60 18.75 15.27
C ARG A 121 -2.57 18.58 14.11
N GLN A 122 -2.08 18.68 12.87
CA GLN A 122 -2.88 18.43 11.68
C GLN A 122 -3.42 17.01 11.65
N TRP A 123 -2.57 16.02 11.93
CA TRP A 123 -2.95 14.61 12.02
C TRP A 123 -4.04 14.35 13.05
N MET A 124 -3.86 14.86 14.27
CA MET A 124 -4.82 14.65 15.38
C MET A 124 -6.20 15.29 15.15
N GLN A 125 -6.31 16.23 14.21
CA GLN A 125 -7.58 16.86 13.85
C GLN A 125 -8.35 16.09 12.77
N ASP A 126 -7.70 15.15 12.08
CA ASP A 126 -8.30 14.42 10.97
C ASP A 126 -9.29 13.34 11.45
N PRO A 127 -10.43 13.18 10.76
CA PRO A 127 -11.40 12.13 11.06
C PRO A 127 -10.83 10.71 11.03
N LEU A 128 -9.84 10.42 10.19
CA LEU A 128 -9.17 9.11 10.09
C LEU A 128 -8.53 8.65 11.41
N THR A 129 -8.15 9.60 12.27
CA THR A 129 -7.46 9.32 13.53
C THR A 129 -8.41 9.19 14.71
N ARG A 130 -9.68 9.59 14.52
CA ARG A 130 -10.68 9.53 15.58
C ARG A 130 -11.13 8.08 15.76
N THR A 131 -10.92 7.56 16.94
CA THR A 131 -11.50 6.26 17.32
C THR A 131 -13.03 6.44 17.33
N PRO A 132 -13.79 5.62 16.58
CA PRO A 132 -15.23 5.57 16.80
C PRO A 132 -15.45 5.12 18.25
N GLY A 133 -16.14 5.95 19.02
CA GLY A 133 -16.50 5.68 20.42
C GLY A 133 -17.47 4.50 20.55
#